data_29783dcd7cc3d567b99752aaff55432f
#
_entry.id   29783dcd7cc3d567b99752aaff55432f
#
_cell.length_a   1.000
_cell.length_b   1.000
_cell.length_c   1.000
_cell.angle_alpha   90.00
_cell.angle_beta   90.00
_cell.angle_gamma   90.00
#
_symmetry.space_group_name_H-M   'P 1'
#
loop_
_entity.id
_entity.type
_entity.pdbx_description
1 polymer ?
#
loop_
_entity_poly.entity_id
_entity_poly.type
_entity_poly.pdbx_seq_one_letter_code
_entity_poly.pdbx_strand_id
1 'polypeptide(L)' 'MKNYQEVPSSAIDNISIDTNTNQVVIKYKSSDKTYTYSTEDAEGFDKQLLAEFDSEDISVGRFINQSVNQGTLQLIQE' A
#
# COMPACT_ATOMS: atom_id res chain seq x y z
N MET A 1 11.77 -0.96 7.75
CA MET A 1 10.54 -1.28 7.00
C MET A 1 9.36 -1.37 7.95
N LYS A 2 8.26 -0.71 7.62
CA LYS A 2 7.03 -0.79 8.39
C LYS A 2 6.10 -1.83 7.80
N ASN A 3 5.57 -2.71 8.63
CA ASN A 3 4.68 -3.80 8.19
C ASN A 3 3.31 -3.62 8.81
N TYR A 4 2.29 -3.59 7.96
CA TYR A 4 0.89 -3.54 8.39
C TYR A 4 0.23 -4.85 8.00
N GLN A 5 -0.04 -5.72 8.99
CA GLN A 5 -0.53 -7.07 8.76
C GLN A 5 -2.06 -7.17 8.85
N GLU A 6 -2.67 -6.36 9.67
CA GLU A 6 -4.13 -6.36 9.83
C GLU A 6 -4.72 -5.16 9.11
N VAL A 7 -4.58 -5.17 7.77
CA VAL A 7 -5.10 -4.07 6.96
C VAL A 7 -6.62 -4.14 6.92
N PRO A 8 -7.32 -3.04 7.23
CA PRO A 8 -8.79 -3.03 7.20
C PRO A 8 -9.31 -2.96 5.77
N SER A 9 -9.10 -4.05 5.02
CA SER A 9 -9.52 -4.17 3.63
C SER A 9 -9.91 -5.61 3.35
N SER A 10 -10.97 -5.79 2.56
CA SER A 10 -11.38 -7.12 2.12
C SER A 10 -10.48 -7.68 1.02
N ALA A 11 -9.69 -6.84 0.38
CA ALA A 11 -8.86 -7.21 -0.77
C ALA A 11 -7.38 -7.35 -0.43
N ILE A 12 -6.90 -6.67 0.62
CA ILE A 12 -5.47 -6.61 0.94
C ILE A 12 -5.19 -7.30 2.25
N ASP A 13 -4.20 -8.20 2.24
CA ASP A 13 -3.78 -8.96 3.43
C ASP A 13 -2.77 -8.16 4.26
N ASN A 14 -1.69 -7.69 3.61
CA ASN A 14 -0.72 -6.87 4.31
C ASN A 14 -0.04 -5.89 3.37
N ILE A 15 0.54 -4.84 3.97
CA ILE A 15 1.31 -3.81 3.28
C ILE A 15 2.60 -3.59 4.04
N SER A 16 3.72 -3.53 3.33
CA SER A 16 5.02 -3.19 3.91
C SER A 16 5.56 -1.96 3.20
N ILE A 17 6.08 -1.01 3.96
CA ILE A 17 6.61 0.24 3.42
C ILE A 17 8.06 0.41 3.87
N ASP A 18 8.96 0.57 2.89
CA ASP A 18 10.37 0.82 3.13
C ASP A 18 10.70 2.26 2.75
N THR A 19 10.87 3.10 3.76
CA THR A 19 11.16 4.52 3.54
C THR A 19 12.60 4.76 3.10
N ASN A 20 13.49 3.80 3.30
CA ASN A 20 14.88 3.92 2.86
C ASN A 20 15.03 3.74 1.36
N THR A 21 14.24 2.84 0.77
CA THR A 21 14.30 2.54 -0.65
C THR A 21 13.13 3.11 -1.43
N ASN A 22 12.17 3.76 -0.74
CA ASN A 22 10.93 4.28 -1.33
C ASN A 22 10.17 3.18 -2.06
N GLN A 23 9.98 2.05 -1.40
CA GLN A 23 9.24 0.91 -1.95
C GLN A 23 8.05 0.56 -1.07
N VAL A 24 6.99 0.11 -1.73
CA VAL A 24 5.77 -0.37 -1.06
C VAL A 24 5.49 -1.78 -1.58
N VAL A 25 5.37 -2.73 -0.66
CA VAL A 25 5.08 -4.12 -0.99
C VAL A 25 3.68 -4.46 -0.52
N ILE A 26 2.86 -4.97 -1.43
CA ILE A 26 1.44 -5.25 -1.14
C ILE A 26 1.14 -6.70 -1.43
N LYS A 27 0.53 -7.38 -0.46
CA LYS A 27 0.02 -8.74 -0.63
C LYS A 27 -1.50 -8.71 -0.61
N TYR A 28 -2.11 -9.28 -1.65
CA TYR A 28 -3.57 -9.33 -1.78
C TYR A 28 -4.11 -10.65 -1.24
N LYS A 29 -5.31 -10.60 -0.63
CA LYS A 29 -5.95 -11.80 -0.07
C LYS A 29 -6.35 -12.81 -1.12
N SER A 30 -6.67 -12.35 -2.32
CA SER A 30 -7.14 -13.20 -3.42
C SER A 30 -5.99 -13.90 -4.15
N SER A 31 -4.73 -13.62 -3.80
CA SER A 31 -3.57 -14.14 -4.51
C SER A 31 -2.43 -14.37 -3.54
N ASP A 32 -1.61 -15.39 -3.80
CA ASP A 32 -0.39 -15.63 -3.04
C ASP A 32 0.77 -14.75 -3.53
N LYS A 33 0.51 -13.93 -4.54
CA LYS A 33 1.54 -13.08 -5.12
C LYS A 33 1.71 -11.79 -4.32
N THR A 34 2.94 -11.31 -4.29
CA THR A 34 3.31 -10.05 -3.67
C THR A 34 3.73 -9.09 -4.76
N TYR A 35 3.22 -7.86 -4.70
CA TYR A 35 3.52 -6.83 -5.69
C TYR A 35 4.38 -5.76 -5.03
N THR A 36 5.51 -5.43 -5.68
CA THR A 36 6.41 -4.38 -5.20
C THR A 36 6.25 -3.15 -6.09
N TYR A 37 6.00 -2.02 -5.44
CA TYR A 37 5.84 -0.72 -6.11
C TYR A 37 6.93 0.23 -5.65
N SER A 38 7.32 1.15 -6.54
CA SER A 38 8.15 2.28 -6.16
C SER A 38 7.28 3.51 -5.98
N THR A 39 7.71 4.42 -5.10
CA THR A 39 7.04 5.69 -4.86
C THR A 39 8.09 6.77 -4.67
N GLU A 40 7.74 8.02 -4.98
CA GLU A 40 8.67 9.14 -4.80
C GLU A 40 8.85 9.51 -3.34
N ASP A 41 7.83 9.27 -2.51
CA ASP A 41 7.83 9.66 -1.09
C ASP A 41 7.12 8.59 -0.27
N ALA A 42 7.87 7.57 0.13
CA ALA A 42 7.30 6.47 0.92
C ALA A 42 6.84 6.94 2.30
N GLU A 43 7.54 7.91 2.89
CA GLU A 43 7.13 8.44 4.19
C GLU A 43 5.78 9.17 4.09
N GLY A 44 5.60 9.99 3.08
CA GLY A 44 4.32 10.66 2.83
C GLY A 44 3.21 9.68 2.51
N PHE A 45 3.52 8.65 1.72
CA PHE A 45 2.57 7.58 1.42
C PHE A 45 2.14 6.87 2.70
N ASP A 46 3.09 6.57 3.60
CA ASP A 46 2.82 5.93 4.88
C ASP A 46 1.84 6.76 5.72
N LYS A 47 2.05 8.06 5.79
CA LYS A 47 1.16 8.96 6.53
C LYS A 47 -0.25 8.97 5.95
N GLN A 48 -0.38 8.98 4.64
CA GLN A 48 -1.69 8.92 3.98
C GLN A 48 -2.37 7.58 4.24
N LEU A 49 -1.61 6.50 4.20
CA LEU A 49 -2.14 5.18 4.48
C LEU A 49 -2.70 5.08 5.89
N LEU A 50 -1.98 5.61 6.88
CA LEU A 50 -2.44 5.62 8.26
C LEU A 50 -3.71 6.45 8.42
N ALA A 51 -3.84 7.55 7.69
CA ALA A 51 -5.04 8.35 7.69
C ALA A 51 -6.24 7.56 7.14
N GLU A 52 -6.01 6.74 6.12
CA GLU A 52 -7.06 5.88 5.56
C GLU A 52 -7.48 4.80 6.56
N PHE A 53 -6.55 4.28 7.36
CA PHE A 53 -6.89 3.29 8.40
C PHE A 53 -7.82 3.88 9.47
N ASP A 54 -7.69 5.16 9.76
CA ASP A 54 -8.51 5.85 10.75
C ASP A 54 -9.85 6.34 10.19
N SER A 55 -10.05 6.24 8.89
CA SER A 55 -11.28 6.69 8.24
C SER A 55 -12.42 5.71 8.49
N GLU A 56 -13.63 6.22 8.76
CA GLU A 56 -14.82 5.38 8.91
C GLU A 56 -15.22 4.75 7.57
N ASP A 57 -14.95 5.44 6.47
CA ASP A 57 -15.15 4.92 5.11
C ASP A 57 -13.86 4.26 4.64
N ILE A 58 -13.50 3.15 5.27
CA ILE A 58 -12.25 2.49 4.99
C ILE A 58 -12.26 1.88 3.59
N SER A 59 -11.45 2.45 2.71
CA SER A 59 -11.26 1.95 1.34
C SER A 59 -9.78 1.90 1.03
N VAL A 60 -9.03 1.11 1.81
CA VAL A 60 -7.59 0.98 1.59
C VAL A 60 -7.30 0.45 0.20
N GLY A 61 -8.07 -0.54 -0.27
CA GLY A 61 -7.94 -1.05 -1.63
C GLY A 61 -8.15 0.04 -2.68
N ARG A 62 -9.16 0.90 -2.47
CA ARG A 62 -9.43 2.02 -3.36
C ARG A 62 -8.29 3.04 -3.33
N PHE A 63 -7.77 3.34 -2.16
CA PHE A 63 -6.63 4.25 -2.01
C PHE A 63 -5.43 3.74 -2.79
N ILE A 64 -5.12 2.44 -2.67
CA ILE A 64 -4.02 1.82 -3.40
C ILE A 64 -4.26 1.89 -4.90
N ASN A 65 -5.47 1.57 -5.37
CA ASN A 65 -5.81 1.64 -6.79
C ASN A 65 -5.66 3.06 -7.32
N GLN A 66 -6.12 4.06 -6.59
CA GLN A 66 -5.96 5.46 -6.99
C GLN A 66 -4.49 5.84 -7.07
N SER A 67 -3.67 5.39 -6.12
CA SER A 67 -2.24 5.67 -6.10
C SER A 67 -1.55 5.09 -7.33
N VAL A 68 -1.93 3.87 -7.72
CA VAL A 68 -1.38 3.25 -8.93
C VAL A 68 -1.82 4.01 -10.19
N ASN A 69 -3.10 4.36 -10.27
CA ASN A 69 -3.65 5.06 -11.43
C ASN A 69 -3.09 6.47 -11.59
N GLN A 70 -2.76 7.14 -10.49
CA GLN A 70 -2.19 8.49 -10.51
C GLN A 70 -0.66 8.48 -10.72
N GLY A 71 -0.04 7.30 -10.70
CA GLY A 71 1.40 7.19 -10.84
C GLY A 71 2.16 7.40 -9.54
N THR A 72 1.47 7.55 -8.41
CA THR A 72 2.12 7.64 -7.10
C THR A 72 2.84 6.34 -6.76
N LEU A 73 2.23 5.22 -7.11
CA LEU A 73 2.86 3.90 -7.02
C LEU A 73 3.10 3.35 -8.42
N GLN A 74 4.32 2.91 -8.68
CA GLN A 74 4.69 2.31 -9.95
C GLN A 74 5.13 0.87 -9.71
N LEU A 75 4.47 -0.06 -10.37
CA LEU A 75 4.78 -1.48 -10.21
C LEU A 75 6.18 -1.77 -10.79
N ILE A 76 7.05 -2.37 -9.97
CA ILE A 76 8.39 -2.74 -10.38
C ILE A 76 8.61 -4.24 -10.33
N GLN A 77 7.79 -4.99 -9.56
CA GLN A 77 7.94 -6.43 -9.47
C GLN A 77 6.63 -7.07 -9.00
N GLU A 78 6.28 -8.18 -9.62
CA GLU A 78 5.17 -9.03 -9.17
C GLU A 78 5.69 -10.24 -8.40
#